data_5d73bc1e9907e1a07faf0ccea45f157d
#
_entry.id   5d73bc1e9907e1a07faf0ccea45f157d
#
_cell.length_a   1.000
_cell.length_b   1.000
_cell.length_c   1.000
_cell.angle_alpha   90.00
_cell.angle_beta   90.00
_cell.angle_gamma   90.00
#
_symmetry.space_group_name_H-M   'P 1'
#
loop_
_entity.id
_entity.type
_entity.pdbx_description
1 polymer ?
#
loop_
_entity_poly.entity_id
_entity_poly.type
_entity_poly.pdbx_seq_one_letter_code
_entity_poly.pdbx_strand_id
1 'polypeptide(L)'
;IVGKFDLKVEIGGGIRKLDSIKKYVDAGVEKVILGSAAIKDKIFLKEACQKFPDKIALGLDAKDGYLSVSGWKENSNKLTLDFLKEVNDFGASRLIYTDINQDGMKQGPNFEETSKVAGTSNCPVVISGGVSSIDDIKKAKELNNKNIEGIIVGKAIYDGDINLDELARELNA
;
A
#
# COMPACT_ATOMS: atom_id res chain seq x y z
N ILE A 1 -7.37 -19.20 4.44
CA ILE A 1 -7.72 -18.02 5.24
C ILE A 1 -9.01 -17.43 4.67
N VAL A 2 -9.00 -16.96 3.42
CA VAL A 2 -10.18 -16.48 2.72
C VAL A 2 -11.26 -17.58 2.71
N GLY A 3 -12.50 -17.26 3.08
CA GLY A 3 -13.61 -18.20 3.17
C GLY A 3 -13.66 -19.07 4.44
N LYS A 4 -12.62 -19.02 5.30
CA LYS A 4 -12.63 -19.71 6.60
C LYS A 4 -12.82 -18.72 7.77
N PHE A 5 -12.40 -17.47 7.56
CA PHE A 5 -12.50 -16.40 8.54
C PHE A 5 -13.13 -15.18 7.87
N ASP A 6 -13.90 -14.41 8.64
CA ASP A 6 -14.46 -13.13 8.18
C ASP A 6 -13.38 -12.04 8.21
N LEU A 7 -12.41 -12.19 7.30
CA LEU A 7 -11.28 -11.28 7.16
C LEU A 7 -11.15 -10.80 5.71
N LYS A 8 -10.99 -9.50 5.55
CA LYS A 8 -10.62 -8.91 4.28
C LYS A 8 -9.12 -9.14 4.05
N VAL A 9 -8.80 -9.88 2.99
CA VAL A 9 -7.42 -10.26 2.67
C VAL A 9 -6.97 -9.54 1.42
N GLU A 10 -5.84 -8.89 1.49
CA GLU A 10 -5.14 -8.33 0.34
C GLU A 10 -3.89 -9.16 0.06
N ILE A 11 -3.58 -9.37 -1.22
CA ILE A 11 -2.42 -10.18 -1.62
C ILE A 11 -1.57 -9.44 -2.63
N GLY A 12 -0.24 -9.48 -2.43
CA GLY A 12 0.75 -8.92 -3.34
C GLY A 12 1.97 -9.83 -3.47
N GLY A 13 2.84 -9.47 -4.39
CA GLY A 13 4.10 -10.16 -4.63
C GLY A 13 4.11 -11.02 -5.89
N GLY A 14 4.95 -10.65 -6.85
CA GLY A 14 5.22 -11.43 -8.07
C GLY A 14 4.06 -11.56 -9.06
N ILE A 15 2.96 -10.85 -8.91
CA ILE A 15 1.79 -10.92 -9.78
C ILE A 15 2.06 -10.12 -11.06
N ARG A 16 2.06 -10.81 -12.22
CA ARG A 16 2.48 -10.25 -13.51
C ARG A 16 1.55 -10.61 -14.67
N LYS A 17 0.42 -11.29 -14.40
CA LYS A 17 -0.52 -11.76 -15.42
C LYS A 17 -1.95 -11.59 -14.96
N LEU A 18 -2.86 -11.23 -15.86
CA LEU A 18 -4.29 -11.10 -15.58
C LEU A 18 -4.92 -12.40 -15.05
N ASP A 19 -4.48 -13.55 -15.55
CA ASP A 19 -4.97 -14.85 -15.05
C ASP A 19 -4.60 -15.11 -13.60
N SER A 20 -3.45 -14.60 -13.14
CA SER A 20 -3.08 -14.68 -11.71
C SER A 20 -3.98 -13.80 -10.86
N ILE A 21 -4.29 -12.60 -11.33
CA ILE A 21 -5.24 -11.70 -10.66
C ILE A 21 -6.61 -12.39 -10.56
N LYS A 22 -7.10 -12.94 -11.68
CA LYS A 22 -8.38 -13.65 -11.71
C LYS A 22 -8.45 -14.77 -10.68
N LYS A 23 -7.41 -15.60 -10.56
CA LYS A 23 -7.36 -16.69 -9.57
C LYS A 23 -7.52 -16.19 -8.13
N TYR A 24 -6.87 -15.07 -7.77
CA TYR A 24 -6.98 -14.51 -6.43
C TYR A 24 -8.36 -13.87 -6.19
N VAL A 25 -8.90 -13.18 -7.19
CA VAL A 25 -10.24 -12.60 -7.11
C VAL A 25 -11.29 -13.70 -6.97
N ASP A 26 -11.21 -14.77 -7.78
CA ASP A 26 -12.10 -15.94 -7.70
C ASP A 26 -11.99 -16.65 -6.33
N ALA A 27 -10.81 -16.63 -5.70
CA ALA A 27 -10.59 -17.17 -4.36
C ALA A 27 -11.16 -16.26 -3.25
N GLY A 28 -11.69 -15.08 -3.58
CA GLY A 28 -12.35 -14.18 -2.65
C GLY A 28 -11.43 -13.19 -1.93
N VAL A 29 -10.21 -12.91 -2.45
CA VAL A 29 -9.39 -11.84 -1.87
C VAL A 29 -10.04 -10.47 -2.10
N GLU A 30 -9.87 -9.57 -1.13
CA GLU A 30 -10.42 -8.23 -1.21
C GLU A 30 -9.73 -7.41 -2.29
N LYS A 31 -8.40 -7.39 -2.28
CA LYS A 31 -7.60 -6.68 -3.28
C LYS A 31 -6.35 -7.46 -3.67
N VAL A 32 -5.92 -7.22 -4.92
CA VAL A 32 -4.65 -7.70 -5.48
C VAL A 32 -3.71 -6.53 -5.63
N ILE A 33 -2.56 -6.59 -4.96
CA ILE A 33 -1.58 -5.51 -4.93
C ILE A 33 -0.58 -5.72 -6.06
N LEU A 34 -0.51 -4.75 -6.97
CA LEU A 34 0.44 -4.71 -8.08
C LEU A 34 1.54 -3.68 -7.78
N GLY A 35 2.77 -4.13 -7.62
CA GLY A 35 3.95 -3.29 -7.40
C GLY A 35 4.81 -3.17 -8.66
N SER A 36 6.01 -3.74 -8.63
CA SER A 36 7.01 -3.64 -9.71
C SER A 36 6.48 -3.97 -11.12
N ALA A 37 5.51 -4.86 -11.23
CA ALA A 37 4.89 -5.18 -12.54
C ALA A 37 4.14 -3.98 -13.10
N ALA A 38 3.39 -3.25 -12.28
CA ALA A 38 2.67 -2.03 -12.67
C ALA A 38 3.62 -0.88 -13.04
N ILE A 39 4.75 -0.76 -12.33
CA ILE A 39 5.76 0.27 -12.61
C ILE A 39 6.47 -0.01 -13.94
N LYS A 40 6.76 -1.28 -14.24
CA LYS A 40 7.45 -1.71 -15.47
C LYS A 40 6.53 -1.73 -16.68
N ASP A 41 5.25 -2.04 -16.49
CA ASP A 41 4.23 -2.16 -17.54
C ASP A 41 2.92 -1.46 -17.14
N LYS A 42 2.80 -0.20 -17.54
CA LYS A 42 1.59 0.61 -17.29
C LYS A 42 0.37 0.12 -18.08
N ILE A 43 0.58 -0.54 -19.23
CA ILE A 43 -0.52 -1.10 -20.02
C ILE A 43 -1.15 -2.24 -19.24
N PHE A 44 -0.33 -3.15 -18.69
CA PHE A 44 -0.80 -4.21 -17.80
C PHE A 44 -1.58 -3.67 -16.59
N LEU A 45 -1.10 -2.59 -15.95
CA LEU A 45 -1.81 -1.95 -14.83
C LEU A 45 -3.19 -1.46 -15.28
N LYS A 46 -3.25 -0.73 -16.39
CA LYS A 46 -4.51 -0.19 -16.93
C LYS A 46 -5.51 -1.30 -17.25
N GLU A 47 -5.07 -2.35 -17.94
CA GLU A 47 -5.90 -3.51 -18.26
C GLU A 47 -6.39 -4.23 -17.00
N ALA A 48 -5.53 -4.38 -15.98
CA ALA A 48 -5.89 -4.99 -14.71
C ALA A 48 -6.99 -4.19 -14.01
N CYS A 49 -6.85 -2.87 -13.91
CA CYS A 49 -7.85 -2.00 -13.29
C CYS A 49 -9.19 -2.05 -14.03
N GLN A 50 -9.18 -2.03 -15.37
CA GLN A 50 -10.38 -2.11 -16.19
C GLN A 50 -11.10 -3.47 -16.08
N LYS A 51 -10.32 -4.57 -16.04
CA LYS A 51 -10.87 -5.92 -16.00
C LYS A 51 -11.34 -6.34 -14.61
N PHE A 52 -10.74 -5.80 -13.57
CA PHE A 52 -11.03 -6.12 -12.18
C PHE A 52 -11.31 -4.83 -11.38
N PRO A 53 -12.43 -4.12 -11.68
CA PRO A 53 -12.76 -2.88 -11.00
C PRO A 53 -12.84 -3.11 -9.48
N ASP A 54 -12.37 -2.13 -8.70
CA ASP A 54 -12.29 -2.14 -7.25
C ASP A 54 -11.42 -3.25 -6.62
N LYS A 55 -10.75 -4.09 -7.42
CA LYS A 55 -9.92 -5.19 -6.94
C LYS A 55 -8.42 -4.93 -7.02
N ILE A 56 -8.00 -3.86 -7.67
CA ILE A 56 -6.57 -3.57 -7.84
C ILE A 56 -6.12 -2.49 -6.87
N ALA A 57 -5.15 -2.83 -6.03
CA ALA A 57 -4.35 -1.88 -5.27
C ALA A 57 -2.98 -1.69 -5.94
N LEU A 58 -2.52 -0.45 -6.01
CA LEU A 58 -1.18 -0.12 -6.52
C LEU A 58 -0.21 -0.05 -5.34
N GLY A 59 0.83 -0.89 -5.34
CA GLY A 59 1.90 -0.84 -4.35
C GLY A 59 3.08 -0.05 -4.90
N LEU A 60 3.45 1.04 -4.24
CA LEU A 60 4.61 1.86 -4.58
C LEU A 60 5.61 1.86 -3.43
N ASP A 61 6.73 1.21 -3.65
CA ASP A 61 7.87 1.23 -2.75
C ASP A 61 8.83 2.32 -3.22
N ALA A 62 9.18 3.25 -2.35
CA ALA A 62 10.02 4.39 -2.71
C ALA A 62 11.17 4.59 -1.73
N LYS A 63 12.28 5.11 -2.26
CA LYS A 63 13.44 5.56 -1.51
C LYS A 63 13.78 6.96 -1.97
N ASP A 64 13.82 7.90 -1.01
CA ASP A 64 14.14 9.31 -1.28
C ASP A 64 13.27 9.91 -2.41
N GLY A 65 11.97 9.52 -2.47
CA GLY A 65 11.01 9.96 -3.48
C GLY A 65 11.09 9.22 -4.82
N TYR A 66 12.04 8.31 -5.02
CA TYR A 66 12.20 7.51 -6.24
C TYR A 66 11.61 6.10 -6.07
N LEU A 67 10.90 5.62 -7.08
CA LEU A 67 10.33 4.28 -7.07
C LEU A 67 11.40 3.20 -7.10
N SER A 68 11.23 2.19 -6.26
CA SER A 68 12.03 0.97 -6.21
C SER A 68 11.26 -0.19 -6.82
N VAL A 69 11.96 -1.08 -7.50
CA VAL A 69 11.40 -2.26 -8.15
C VAL A 69 12.18 -3.53 -7.81
N SER A 70 11.67 -4.69 -8.23
CA SER A 70 12.37 -5.98 -8.08
C SER A 70 12.68 -6.35 -6.61
N GLY A 71 11.77 -6.01 -5.67
CA GLY A 71 11.98 -6.25 -4.24
C GLY A 71 13.10 -5.37 -3.68
N TRP A 72 13.08 -4.08 -4.04
CA TRP A 72 13.99 -3.01 -3.59
C TRP A 72 15.44 -3.13 -4.10
N LYS A 73 15.68 -4.04 -5.03
CA LYS A 73 17.03 -4.28 -5.58
C LYS A 73 17.45 -3.27 -6.64
N GLU A 74 16.48 -2.62 -7.26
CA GLU A 74 16.70 -1.70 -8.39
C GLU A 74 15.95 -0.39 -8.14
N ASN A 75 16.65 0.73 -8.33
CA ASN A 75 16.01 2.05 -8.41
C ASN A 75 15.53 2.26 -9.85
N SER A 76 14.26 2.62 -10.01
CA SER A 76 13.69 2.84 -11.36
C SER A 76 14.06 4.18 -11.98
N ASN A 77 14.76 5.06 -11.26
CA ASN A 77 15.03 6.45 -11.62
C ASN A 77 13.76 7.28 -11.94
N LYS A 78 12.58 6.80 -11.51
CA LYS A 78 11.31 7.49 -11.66
C LYS A 78 10.88 8.10 -10.34
N LEU A 79 10.54 9.37 -10.36
CA LEU A 79 9.91 10.02 -9.20
C LEU A 79 8.50 9.45 -8.98
N THR A 80 8.18 9.16 -7.72
CA THR A 80 6.87 8.63 -7.32
C THR A 80 5.73 9.52 -7.78
N LEU A 81 5.84 10.84 -7.57
CA LEU A 81 4.79 11.79 -7.90
C LEU A 81 4.57 11.90 -9.43
N ASP A 82 5.63 11.80 -10.22
CA ASP A 82 5.50 11.85 -11.68
C ASP A 82 4.86 10.56 -12.22
N PHE A 83 5.24 9.41 -11.68
CA PHE A 83 4.58 8.15 -12.02
C PHE A 83 3.08 8.18 -11.65
N LEU A 84 2.72 8.70 -10.49
CA LEU A 84 1.32 8.83 -10.08
C LEU A 84 0.50 9.66 -11.05
N LYS A 85 1.01 10.81 -11.51
CA LYS A 85 0.34 11.65 -12.51
C LYS A 85 0.04 10.89 -13.80
N GLU A 86 0.91 9.94 -14.18
CA GLU A 86 0.72 9.13 -15.40
C GLU A 86 -0.36 8.05 -15.24
N VAL A 87 -0.60 7.55 -14.03
CA VAL A 87 -1.45 6.37 -13.79
C VAL A 87 -2.72 6.65 -12.96
N ASN A 88 -2.89 7.86 -12.46
CA ASN A 88 -4.01 8.23 -11.58
C ASN A 88 -5.39 7.87 -12.13
N ASP A 89 -5.57 7.98 -13.46
CA ASP A 89 -6.86 7.74 -14.11
C ASP A 89 -7.03 6.28 -14.60
N PHE A 90 -6.14 5.37 -14.19
CA PHE A 90 -6.25 3.96 -14.60
C PHE A 90 -7.29 3.17 -13.80
N GLY A 91 -7.73 3.70 -12.65
CA GLY A 91 -8.79 3.10 -11.85
C GLY A 91 -8.29 2.14 -10.77
N ALA A 92 -7.05 2.33 -10.27
CA ALA A 92 -6.64 1.67 -9.04
C ALA A 92 -7.54 2.12 -7.89
N SER A 93 -8.01 1.16 -7.07
CA SER A 93 -8.96 1.44 -5.99
C SER A 93 -8.27 1.88 -4.69
N ARG A 94 -6.96 1.68 -4.60
CA ARG A 94 -6.13 1.99 -3.43
C ARG A 94 -4.67 2.12 -3.83
N LEU A 95 -3.95 2.98 -3.13
CA LEU A 95 -2.50 3.09 -3.21
C LEU A 95 -1.89 2.68 -1.86
N ILE A 96 -0.96 1.75 -1.86
CA ILE A 96 -0.12 1.44 -0.69
C ILE A 96 1.24 2.07 -0.95
N TYR A 97 1.61 3.06 -0.15
CA TYR A 97 2.89 3.75 -0.27
C TYR A 97 3.84 3.32 0.84
N THR A 98 4.96 2.71 0.47
CA THR A 98 6.01 2.27 1.40
C THR A 98 7.25 3.15 1.25
N ASP A 99 7.64 3.86 2.31
CA ASP A 99 8.99 4.42 2.39
C ASP A 99 9.95 3.32 2.88
N ILE A 100 10.78 2.80 1.97
CA ILE A 100 11.69 1.69 2.30
C ILE A 100 12.84 2.08 3.20
N ASN A 101 13.15 3.38 3.37
CA ASN A 101 14.11 3.83 4.38
C ASN A 101 13.56 3.64 5.80
N GLN A 102 12.24 3.66 5.97
CA GLN A 102 11.57 3.48 7.25
C GLN A 102 11.17 2.02 7.49
N ASP A 103 10.98 1.23 6.40
CA ASP A 103 10.45 -0.13 6.54
C ASP A 103 11.37 -1.02 7.38
N GLY A 104 10.78 -1.68 8.37
CA GLY A 104 11.50 -2.52 9.34
C GLY A 104 12.38 -1.80 10.35
N MET A 105 12.55 -0.47 10.24
CA MET A 105 13.41 0.33 11.14
C MET A 105 12.73 0.69 12.46
N LYS A 106 11.40 0.68 12.52
CA LYS A 106 10.60 1.04 13.71
C LYS A 106 10.97 2.44 14.25
N GLN A 107 11.07 3.40 13.36
CA GLN A 107 11.39 4.80 13.69
C GLN A 107 10.24 5.77 13.37
N GLY A 108 9.07 5.22 13.09
CA GLY A 108 7.90 5.93 12.63
C GLY A 108 7.82 6.01 11.10
N PRO A 109 6.61 6.14 10.55
CA PRO A 109 6.37 6.33 9.12
C PRO A 109 6.83 7.70 8.63
N ASN A 110 7.13 7.81 7.34
CA ASN A 110 7.36 9.09 6.69
C ASN A 110 6.02 9.77 6.35
N PHE A 111 5.45 10.44 7.34
CA PHE A 111 4.16 11.12 7.19
C PHE A 111 4.21 12.27 6.18
N GLU A 112 5.32 13.00 6.11
CA GLU A 112 5.47 14.13 5.19
C GLU A 112 5.41 13.67 3.73
N GLU A 113 6.21 12.68 3.38
CA GLU A 113 6.26 12.17 2.01
C GLU A 113 4.94 11.48 1.65
N THR A 114 4.38 10.68 2.57
CA THR A 114 3.07 10.04 2.35
C THR A 114 1.97 11.08 2.14
N SER A 115 2.00 12.21 2.85
CA SER A 115 1.03 13.29 2.65
C SER A 115 1.14 13.94 1.26
N LYS A 116 2.37 14.11 0.73
CA LYS A 116 2.58 14.60 -0.64
C LYS A 116 2.01 13.62 -1.69
N VAL A 117 2.27 12.33 -1.47
CA VAL A 117 1.74 11.25 -2.31
C VAL A 117 0.21 11.24 -2.27
N ALA A 118 -0.39 11.33 -1.08
CA ALA A 118 -1.83 11.37 -0.89
C ALA A 118 -2.47 12.61 -1.53
N GLY A 119 -1.79 13.75 -1.51
CA GLY A 119 -2.23 14.98 -2.19
C GLY A 119 -2.19 14.88 -3.72
N THR A 120 -1.44 13.95 -4.27
CA THR A 120 -1.31 13.73 -5.72
C THR A 120 -2.19 12.58 -6.22
N SER A 121 -2.49 11.60 -5.36
CA SER A 121 -3.23 10.40 -5.71
C SER A 121 -4.74 10.65 -5.88
N ASN A 122 -5.34 10.08 -6.92
CA ASN A 122 -6.80 10.07 -7.13
C ASN A 122 -7.51 8.96 -6.34
N CYS A 123 -6.79 7.99 -5.79
CA CYS A 123 -7.36 6.94 -4.95
C CYS A 123 -6.83 7.04 -3.51
N PRO A 124 -7.57 6.47 -2.53
CA PRO A 124 -7.15 6.47 -1.13
C PRO A 124 -5.77 5.84 -0.93
N VAL A 125 -5.00 6.40 0.00
CA VAL A 125 -3.63 6.01 0.29
C VAL A 125 -3.52 5.34 1.65
N VAL A 126 -2.80 4.23 1.69
CA VAL A 126 -2.41 3.52 2.92
C VAL A 126 -0.93 3.77 3.18
N ILE A 127 -0.63 4.22 4.38
CA ILE A 127 0.74 4.43 4.88
C ILE A 127 1.38 3.06 5.10
N SER A 128 2.63 2.87 4.65
CA SER A 128 3.40 1.65 4.87
C SER A 128 4.86 1.95 5.17
N GLY A 129 5.45 1.12 6.04
CA GLY A 129 6.84 1.22 6.47
C GLY A 129 7.04 2.04 7.74
N GLY A 130 7.82 1.51 8.68
CA GLY A 130 8.35 2.20 9.83
C GLY A 130 7.47 2.27 11.08
N VAL A 131 6.22 1.86 11.04
CA VAL A 131 5.33 1.90 12.22
C VAL A 131 5.97 1.19 13.40
N SER A 132 6.06 1.88 14.53
CA SER A 132 6.76 1.43 15.73
C SER A 132 5.88 1.36 16.98
N SER A 133 4.84 2.17 17.04
CA SER A 133 4.03 2.36 18.25
C SER A 133 2.58 2.72 17.93
N ILE A 134 1.71 2.64 18.94
CA ILE A 134 0.33 3.13 18.87
C ILE A 134 0.29 4.64 18.61
N ASP A 135 1.27 5.40 19.08
CA ASP A 135 1.34 6.83 18.83
C ASP A 135 1.54 7.17 17.35
N ASP A 136 2.23 6.33 16.57
CA ASP A 136 2.31 6.50 15.12
C ASP A 136 0.94 6.35 14.45
N ILE A 137 0.11 5.44 14.97
CA ILE A 137 -1.25 5.24 14.47
C ILE A 137 -2.15 6.42 14.84
N LYS A 138 -2.01 6.96 16.06
CA LYS A 138 -2.70 8.18 16.48
C LYS A 138 -2.32 9.38 15.60
N LYS A 139 -1.02 9.57 15.35
CA LYS A 139 -0.53 10.60 14.42
C LYS A 139 -1.09 10.44 13.02
N ALA A 140 -1.18 9.20 12.50
CA ALA A 140 -1.81 8.94 11.20
C ALA A 140 -3.27 9.37 11.15
N LYS A 141 -4.05 9.13 12.23
CA LYS A 141 -5.44 9.61 12.37
C LYS A 141 -5.53 11.15 12.42
N GLU A 142 -4.56 11.79 13.04
CA GLU A 142 -4.49 13.26 13.18
C GLU A 142 -4.04 13.95 11.89
N LEU A 143 -3.43 13.24 10.95
CA LEU A 143 -3.12 13.77 9.63
C LEU A 143 -4.44 14.21 8.98
N ASN A 144 -4.70 15.49 8.94
CA ASN A 144 -5.91 16.05 8.33
C ASN A 144 -5.88 15.94 6.79
N ASN A 145 -5.56 14.75 6.30
CA ASN A 145 -5.51 14.41 4.88
C ASN A 145 -6.60 13.38 4.56
N LYS A 146 -7.69 13.87 3.99
CA LYS A 146 -8.89 13.05 3.68
C LYS A 146 -8.61 11.88 2.73
N ASN A 147 -7.48 11.88 2.05
CA ASN A 147 -7.10 10.81 1.12
C ASN A 147 -6.20 9.74 1.75
N ILE A 148 -5.87 9.86 3.04
CA ILE A 148 -5.22 8.79 3.80
C ILE A 148 -6.30 7.97 4.50
N GLU A 149 -6.44 6.68 4.11
CA GLU A 149 -7.50 5.81 4.63
C GLU A 149 -7.01 4.80 5.69
N GLY A 150 -5.70 4.61 5.81
CA GLY A 150 -5.17 3.60 6.73
C GLY A 150 -3.66 3.55 6.83
N ILE A 151 -3.21 2.63 7.68
CA ILE A 151 -1.80 2.39 7.96
C ILE A 151 -1.54 0.89 8.12
N ILE A 152 -0.45 0.39 7.53
CA ILE A 152 -0.01 -1.00 7.68
C ILE A 152 0.93 -1.11 8.87
N VAL A 153 0.61 -2.03 9.78
CA VAL A 153 1.44 -2.38 10.90
C VAL A 153 1.96 -3.82 10.69
N GLY A 154 3.26 -3.96 10.57
CA GLY A 154 3.92 -5.24 10.33
C GLY A 154 4.76 -5.68 11.53
N LYS A 155 6.07 -5.44 11.45
CA LYS A 155 7.07 -5.91 12.39
C LYS A 155 6.76 -5.56 13.85
N ALA A 156 6.24 -4.38 14.13
CA ALA A 156 5.91 -3.95 15.50
C ALA A 156 4.88 -4.86 16.20
N ILE A 157 3.95 -5.48 15.44
CA ILE A 157 3.03 -6.49 15.99
C ILE A 157 3.78 -7.79 16.28
N TYR A 158 4.61 -8.27 15.34
CA TYR A 158 5.33 -9.53 15.50
C TYR A 158 6.39 -9.47 16.61
N ASP A 159 7.00 -8.31 16.82
CA ASP A 159 7.97 -8.08 17.89
C ASP A 159 7.31 -7.79 19.25
N GLY A 160 5.98 -7.60 19.27
CA GLY A 160 5.21 -7.32 20.49
C GLY A 160 5.25 -5.85 20.95
N ASP A 161 5.75 -4.93 20.11
CA ASP A 161 5.77 -3.49 20.44
C ASP A 161 4.36 -2.89 20.40
N ILE A 162 3.47 -3.48 19.61
CA ILE A 162 2.05 -3.12 19.51
C ILE A 162 1.21 -4.34 19.86
N ASN A 163 0.40 -4.21 20.91
CA ASN A 163 -0.57 -5.22 21.30
C ASN A 163 -1.88 -5.01 20.53
N LEU A 164 -2.40 -6.07 19.88
CA LEU A 164 -3.61 -5.97 19.06
C LEU A 164 -4.86 -5.65 19.86
N ASP A 165 -4.99 -6.14 21.12
CA ASP A 165 -6.14 -5.86 21.96
C ASP A 165 -6.15 -4.40 22.44
N GLU A 166 -4.97 -3.83 22.69
CA GLU A 166 -4.80 -2.42 23.01
C GLU A 166 -5.12 -1.55 21.79
N LEU A 167 -4.56 -1.90 20.64
CA LEU A 167 -4.83 -1.22 19.38
C LEU A 167 -6.34 -1.23 19.05
N ALA A 168 -7.03 -2.36 19.20
CA ALA A 168 -8.46 -2.47 18.95
C ALA A 168 -9.27 -1.54 19.87
N ARG A 169 -8.87 -1.41 21.14
CA ARG A 169 -9.51 -0.45 22.07
C ARG A 169 -9.31 0.99 21.65
N GLU A 170 -8.11 1.38 21.28
CA GLU A 170 -7.76 2.73 20.81
C GLU A 170 -8.45 3.10 19.48
N LEU A 171 -8.70 2.11 18.61
CA LEU A 171 -9.38 2.36 17.33
C LEU A 171 -10.90 2.53 17.48
N ASN A 172 -11.49 1.94 18.54
CA ASN A 172 -12.93 1.97 18.82
C ASN A 172 -13.33 3.07 19.83
N ALA A 173 -12.37 3.77 20.39
CA ALA A 173 -12.57 4.91 21.28
C ALA A 173 -12.75 6.22 20.50
#